data_aea152a913b9fad07fd2091cb8a47d1d
#
_entry.id   aea152a913b9fad07fd2091cb8a47d1d
#
_cell.length_a   1.000
_cell.length_b   1.000
_cell.length_c   1.000
_cell.angle_alpha   90.00
_cell.angle_beta   90.00
_cell.angle_gamma   90.00
#
_symmetry.space_group_name_H-M   'P 1'
#
loop_
_entity.id
_entity.type
_entity.pdbx_description
1 polymer ?
#
loop_
_entity_poly.entity_id
_entity_poly.type
_entity_poly.pdbx_seq_one_letter_code
_entity_poly.pdbx_strand_id
1 'polypeptide(L)'
;MTQKLEALELRRMELHRRLLEIGDFRRGTVSANMRKCGKKNCSCAKAGHPGHPQYLWNTTRGSKSEARSLQLGPQVEKFEREVENYRQFLEITRELVDINEKICDLRPVRQIADQEELETLKKKLQRKFAAKRSRK
;
A
#
# COMPACT_ATOMS: atom_id res chain seq x y z
N MET A 1 7.35 27.05 -14.80
CA MET A 1 7.92 26.27 -13.70
C MET A 1 7.08 26.38 -12.43
N THR A 2 6.79 27.62 -11.99
CA THR A 2 5.98 27.84 -10.79
C THR A 2 4.58 27.24 -10.88
N GLN A 3 3.92 27.40 -12.03
CA GLN A 3 2.58 26.84 -12.26
C GLN A 3 2.56 25.32 -12.18
N LYS A 4 3.61 24.68 -12.72
CA LYS A 4 3.70 23.22 -12.67
C LYS A 4 3.87 22.73 -11.24
N LEU A 5 4.72 23.39 -10.47
CA LEU A 5 4.93 23.04 -9.06
C LEU A 5 3.64 23.22 -8.27
N GLU A 6 2.94 24.33 -8.47
CA GLU A 6 1.69 24.60 -7.78
C GLU A 6 0.64 23.53 -8.09
N ALA A 7 0.53 23.12 -9.36
CA ALA A 7 -0.40 22.09 -9.76
C ALA A 7 -0.09 20.74 -9.07
N LEU A 8 1.20 20.40 -8.97
CA LEU A 8 1.62 19.18 -8.28
C LEU A 8 1.32 19.25 -6.78
N GLU A 9 1.54 20.41 -6.17
CA GLU A 9 1.25 20.59 -4.75
C GLU A 9 -0.26 20.48 -4.48
N LEU A 10 -1.09 21.03 -5.36
CA LEU A 10 -2.54 20.90 -5.23
C LEU A 10 -2.98 19.43 -5.37
N ARG A 11 -2.39 18.71 -6.32
CA ARG A 11 -2.69 17.29 -6.48
C ARG A 11 -2.27 16.50 -5.23
N ARG A 12 -1.10 16.83 -4.68
CA ARG A 12 -0.62 16.20 -3.45
C ARG A 12 -1.60 16.40 -2.30
N MET A 13 -2.09 17.64 -2.14
CA MET A 13 -3.09 17.94 -1.11
C MET A 13 -4.36 17.12 -1.30
N GLU A 14 -4.82 17.00 -2.53
CA GLU A 14 -6.01 16.21 -2.85
C GLU A 14 -5.81 14.74 -2.49
N LEU A 15 -4.63 14.19 -2.78
CA LEU A 15 -4.32 12.80 -2.44
C LEU A 15 -4.27 12.59 -0.93
N HIS A 16 -3.69 13.54 -0.18
CA HIS A 16 -3.69 13.47 1.28
C HIS A 16 -5.12 13.50 1.82
N ARG A 17 -5.96 14.36 1.24
CA ARG A 17 -7.37 14.43 1.64
C ARG A 17 -8.07 13.09 1.42
N ARG A 18 -7.84 12.46 0.27
CA ARG A 18 -8.42 11.16 -0.04
C ARG A 18 -7.94 10.08 0.93
N LEU A 19 -6.68 10.14 1.36
CA LEU A 19 -6.18 9.19 2.36
C LEU A 19 -6.93 9.32 3.68
N LEU A 20 -7.24 10.53 4.10
CA LEU A 20 -7.99 10.77 5.34
C LEU A 20 -9.40 10.23 5.27
N GLU A 21 -9.98 10.11 4.08
CA GLU A 21 -11.33 9.62 3.88
C GLU A 21 -11.42 8.10 3.82
N ILE A 22 -10.30 7.42 3.62
CA ILE A 22 -10.30 5.96 3.61
C ILE A 22 -10.60 5.47 5.02
N GLY A 23 -11.56 4.56 5.14
CA GLY A 23 -11.90 3.95 6.41
C GLY A 23 -10.96 2.83 6.78
N ASP A 24 -11.41 1.93 7.62
CA ASP A 24 -10.62 0.79 8.05
C ASP A 24 -10.18 -0.03 6.84
N PHE A 25 -8.95 -0.52 6.87
CA PHE A 25 -8.45 -1.34 5.79
C PHE A 25 -7.58 -2.48 6.32
N ARG A 26 -7.53 -3.54 5.54
CA ARG A 26 -6.68 -4.70 5.83
C ARG A 26 -6.09 -5.23 4.53
N ARG A 27 -4.92 -5.84 4.64
CA ARG A 27 -4.26 -6.48 3.51
C ARG A 27 -4.98 -7.78 3.16
N GLY A 28 -4.76 -8.27 1.95
CA GLY A 28 -5.23 -9.56 1.54
C GLY A 28 -6.28 -9.50 0.46
N THR A 29 -6.90 -10.63 0.22
CA THR A 29 -7.95 -10.79 -0.78
C THR A 29 -9.09 -11.59 -0.19
N VAL A 30 -10.31 -11.30 -0.67
CA VAL A 30 -11.48 -12.11 -0.35
C VAL A 30 -11.81 -12.94 -1.59
N SER A 31 -11.84 -14.24 -1.43
CA SER A 31 -12.15 -15.16 -2.52
C SER A 31 -13.36 -16.02 -2.16
N ALA A 32 -14.03 -16.53 -3.17
CA ALA A 32 -15.19 -17.40 -3.00
C ALA A 32 -14.98 -18.69 -3.76
N ASN A 33 -15.40 -19.81 -3.15
CA ASN A 33 -15.43 -21.09 -3.82
C ASN A 33 -16.62 -21.88 -3.32
N MET A 34 -16.86 -23.00 -3.97
CA MET A 34 -17.92 -23.94 -3.56
C MET A 34 -17.27 -25.08 -2.80
N ARG A 35 -17.84 -25.43 -1.67
CA ARG A 35 -17.29 -26.48 -0.82
C ARG A 35 -18.42 -27.29 -0.20
N LYS A 36 -18.27 -28.62 -0.18
CA LYS A 36 -19.21 -29.49 0.52
C LYS A 36 -19.01 -29.35 2.02
N CYS A 37 -20.11 -29.25 2.77
CA CYS A 37 -20.06 -28.97 4.21
C CYS A 37 -19.63 -30.17 5.05
N GLY A 38 -19.58 -31.38 4.46
CA GLY A 38 -19.18 -32.58 5.17
C GLY A 38 -20.30 -33.26 5.95
N LYS A 39 -21.46 -32.65 6.04
CA LYS A 39 -22.61 -33.23 6.71
C LYS A 39 -23.30 -34.25 5.79
N LYS A 40 -23.49 -35.47 6.28
CA LYS A 40 -24.13 -36.56 5.48
C LYS A 40 -25.58 -36.25 5.13
N ASN A 41 -26.27 -35.50 5.97
CA ASN A 41 -27.68 -35.15 5.79
C ASN A 41 -27.91 -33.95 4.87
N CYS A 42 -26.85 -33.32 4.42
CA CYS A 42 -26.98 -32.14 3.57
C CYS A 42 -27.14 -32.54 2.11
N SER A 43 -27.95 -31.79 1.36
CA SER A 43 -28.14 -32.00 -0.07
C SER A 43 -26.84 -31.92 -0.86
N CYS A 44 -25.85 -31.18 -0.34
CA CYS A 44 -24.54 -31.02 -1.00
C CYS A 44 -23.73 -32.34 -1.00
N ALA A 45 -24.09 -33.31 -0.17
CA ALA A 45 -23.43 -34.61 -0.14
C ALA A 45 -23.70 -35.45 -1.39
N LYS A 46 -24.73 -35.12 -2.16
CA LYS A 46 -25.08 -35.85 -3.38
C LYS A 46 -24.02 -35.66 -4.46
N ALA A 47 -23.75 -36.71 -5.22
CA ALA A 47 -22.85 -36.66 -6.36
C ALA A 47 -23.32 -35.58 -7.35
N GLY A 48 -22.40 -34.78 -7.85
CA GLY A 48 -22.71 -33.71 -8.80
C GLY A 48 -23.15 -32.39 -8.19
N HIS A 49 -23.42 -32.36 -6.89
CA HIS A 49 -23.75 -31.12 -6.21
C HIS A 49 -22.46 -30.29 -6.01
N PRO A 50 -22.46 -29.01 -6.39
CA PRO A 50 -21.22 -28.18 -6.31
C PRO A 50 -20.78 -27.85 -4.88
N GLY A 51 -21.66 -27.97 -3.89
CA GLY A 51 -21.43 -27.58 -2.51
C GLY A 51 -22.04 -26.23 -2.18
N HIS A 52 -21.62 -25.67 -1.07
CA HIS A 52 -22.12 -24.38 -0.61
C HIS A 52 -21.07 -23.31 -0.90
N PRO A 53 -21.48 -22.05 -1.12
CA PRO A 53 -20.51 -20.98 -1.25
C PRO A 53 -19.73 -20.79 0.05
N GLN A 54 -18.42 -20.63 -0.09
CA GLN A 54 -17.51 -20.39 1.02
C GLN A 54 -16.66 -19.19 0.67
N TYR A 55 -16.60 -18.23 1.59
CA TYR A 55 -15.76 -17.04 1.44
C TYR A 55 -14.55 -17.15 2.34
N LEU A 56 -13.41 -16.81 1.81
CA LEU A 56 -12.14 -16.86 2.53
C LEU A 56 -11.43 -15.53 2.39
N TRP A 57 -10.86 -15.08 3.50
CA TRP A 57 -9.93 -13.97 3.48
C TRP A 57 -8.52 -14.56 3.51
N ASN A 58 -7.72 -14.24 2.49
CA ASN A 58 -6.37 -14.75 2.33
C ASN A 58 -5.38 -13.61 2.45
N THR A 59 -4.34 -13.80 3.24
CA THR A 59 -3.28 -12.81 3.40
C THR A 59 -1.94 -13.49 3.58
N THR A 60 -0.87 -12.77 3.26
CA THR A 60 0.50 -13.25 3.45
C THR A 60 1.24 -12.25 4.32
N ARG A 61 1.82 -12.75 5.43
CA ARG A 61 2.64 -11.94 6.33
C ARG A 61 4.04 -12.54 6.35
N GLY A 62 5.01 -11.79 5.78
CA GLY A 62 6.33 -12.33 5.60
C GLY A 62 6.29 -13.55 4.69
N SER A 63 6.77 -14.70 5.17
CA SER A 63 6.75 -15.95 4.40
C SER A 63 5.54 -16.83 4.70
N LYS A 64 4.66 -16.38 5.60
CA LYS A 64 3.49 -17.18 6.01
C LYS A 64 2.23 -16.71 5.32
N SER A 65 1.48 -17.65 4.79
CA SER A 65 0.14 -17.41 4.23
C SER A 65 -0.91 -17.84 5.23
N GLU A 66 -1.93 -17.01 5.39
CA GLU A 66 -3.06 -17.30 6.27
C GLU A 66 -4.35 -17.27 5.47
N ALA A 67 -5.28 -18.16 5.82
CA ALA A 67 -6.62 -18.15 5.26
C ALA A 67 -7.61 -18.22 6.40
N ARG A 68 -8.64 -17.39 6.36
CA ARG A 68 -9.69 -17.38 7.38
C ARG A 68 -11.05 -17.53 6.68
N SER A 69 -11.84 -18.49 7.14
CA SER A 69 -13.21 -18.64 6.67
C SER A 69 -14.06 -17.50 7.19
N LEU A 70 -14.91 -16.96 6.33
CA LEU A 70 -15.80 -15.85 6.68
C LEU A 70 -17.24 -16.37 6.72
N GLN A 71 -18.00 -15.85 7.69
CA GLN A 71 -19.43 -16.12 7.75
C GLN A 71 -20.13 -15.37 6.63
N LEU A 72 -21.03 -16.04 5.95
CA LEU A 72 -21.86 -15.41 4.91
C LEU A 72 -22.69 -14.29 5.56
N GLY A 73 -22.71 -13.13 4.92
CA GLY A 73 -23.47 -11.99 5.37
C GLY A 73 -22.57 -10.79 5.72
N PRO A 74 -22.86 -10.09 6.81
CA PRO A 74 -22.15 -8.85 7.15
C PRO A 74 -20.63 -8.99 7.29
N GLN A 75 -20.14 -10.16 7.70
CA GLN A 75 -18.70 -10.36 7.83
C GLN A 75 -18.01 -10.32 6.47
N VAL A 76 -18.59 -10.93 5.45
CA VAL A 76 -18.04 -10.88 4.10
C VAL A 76 -18.03 -9.45 3.58
N GLU A 77 -19.14 -8.72 3.76
CA GLU A 77 -19.22 -7.34 3.34
C GLU A 77 -18.14 -6.48 4.03
N LYS A 78 -17.95 -6.69 5.32
CA LYS A 78 -16.95 -5.97 6.09
C LYS A 78 -15.55 -6.21 5.53
N PHE A 79 -15.18 -7.47 5.33
CA PHE A 79 -13.85 -7.83 4.84
C PHE A 79 -13.62 -7.32 3.42
N GLU A 80 -14.62 -7.43 2.56
CA GLU A 80 -14.51 -6.92 1.18
C GLU A 80 -14.27 -5.41 1.17
N ARG A 81 -14.98 -4.67 2.01
CA ARG A 81 -14.80 -3.22 2.11
C ARG A 81 -13.40 -2.88 2.61
N GLU A 82 -12.94 -3.60 3.64
CA GLU A 82 -11.63 -3.34 4.22
C GLU A 82 -10.50 -3.64 3.24
N VAL A 83 -10.62 -4.73 2.48
CA VAL A 83 -9.62 -5.07 1.47
C VAL A 83 -9.65 -4.05 0.32
N GLU A 84 -10.85 -3.61 -0.09
CA GLU A 84 -10.97 -2.58 -1.13
C GLU A 84 -10.38 -1.26 -0.67
N ASN A 85 -10.60 -0.89 0.59
CA ASN A 85 -9.98 0.31 1.16
C ASN A 85 -8.46 0.23 1.12
N TYR A 86 -7.91 -0.95 1.40
CA TYR A 86 -6.46 -1.14 1.32
C TYR A 86 -5.94 -0.96 -0.10
N ARG A 87 -6.69 -1.47 -1.08
CA ARG A 87 -6.31 -1.31 -2.49
C ARG A 87 -6.29 0.16 -2.88
N GLN A 88 -7.29 0.92 -2.44
CA GLN A 88 -7.32 2.37 -2.66
C GLN A 88 -6.15 3.06 -1.99
N PHE A 89 -5.81 2.65 -0.77
CA PHE A 89 -4.65 3.18 -0.06
C PHE A 89 -3.37 2.98 -0.88
N LEU A 90 -3.18 1.79 -1.43
CA LEU A 90 -2.00 1.50 -2.25
C LEU A 90 -1.95 2.34 -3.51
N GLU A 91 -3.09 2.53 -4.19
CA GLU A 91 -3.16 3.35 -5.40
C GLU A 91 -2.81 4.80 -5.10
N ILE A 92 -3.40 5.34 -4.03
CA ILE A 92 -3.17 6.74 -3.65
C ILE A 92 -1.72 6.95 -3.23
N THR A 93 -1.16 6.05 -2.42
CA THR A 93 0.24 6.21 -1.96
C THR A 93 1.22 6.06 -3.10
N ARG A 94 0.93 5.20 -4.08
CA ARG A 94 1.78 5.08 -5.28
C ARG A 94 1.80 6.39 -6.05
N GLU A 95 0.64 6.99 -6.26
CA GLU A 95 0.55 8.29 -6.94
C GLU A 95 1.25 9.38 -6.12
N LEU A 96 1.09 9.34 -4.79
CA LEU A 96 1.77 10.29 -3.89
C LEU A 96 3.29 10.21 -4.05
N VAL A 97 3.84 9.01 -4.12
CA VAL A 97 5.30 8.85 -4.32
C VAL A 97 5.73 9.52 -5.61
N ASP A 98 5.03 9.22 -6.72
CA ASP A 98 5.37 9.80 -8.02
C ASP A 98 5.30 11.31 -8.00
N ILE A 99 4.24 11.87 -7.42
CA ILE A 99 4.05 13.32 -7.37
C ILE A 99 5.08 13.98 -6.47
N ASN A 100 5.37 13.38 -5.32
CA ASN A 100 6.37 13.93 -4.41
C ASN A 100 7.76 13.92 -5.03
N GLU A 101 8.12 12.88 -5.77
CA GLU A 101 9.40 12.85 -6.47
C GLU A 101 9.50 13.96 -7.51
N LYS A 102 8.41 14.20 -8.26
CA LYS A 102 8.37 15.31 -9.22
C LYS A 102 8.51 16.67 -8.53
N ILE A 103 7.86 16.83 -7.38
CA ILE A 103 7.99 18.05 -6.59
C ILE A 103 9.43 18.22 -6.13
N CYS A 104 10.05 17.17 -5.63
CA CYS A 104 11.45 17.19 -5.21
C CYS A 104 12.37 17.66 -6.34
N ASP A 105 12.13 17.14 -7.55
CA ASP A 105 12.95 17.51 -8.71
C ASP A 105 12.77 18.97 -9.10
N LEU A 106 11.60 19.55 -8.86
CA LEU A 106 11.32 20.95 -9.19
C LEU A 106 11.77 21.92 -8.10
N ARG A 107 12.01 21.45 -6.88
CA ARG A 107 12.53 22.30 -5.80
C ARG A 107 14.01 22.61 -6.06
N PRO A 108 14.41 23.85 -5.92
CA PRO A 108 15.81 24.18 -6.15
C PRO A 108 16.71 23.67 -5.02
N VAL A 109 17.95 23.39 -5.37
CA VAL A 109 18.95 23.06 -4.35
C VAL A 109 19.44 24.35 -3.69
N ARG A 110 19.90 24.21 -2.47
CA ARG A 110 20.45 25.34 -1.72
C ARG A 110 21.69 25.87 -2.44
N GLN A 111 21.74 27.18 -2.62
CA GLN A 111 22.90 27.84 -3.22
C GLN A 111 23.86 28.23 -2.13
N ILE A 112 25.14 27.95 -2.33
CA ILE A 112 26.20 28.32 -1.40
C ILE A 112 27.16 29.25 -2.14
N ALA A 113 27.16 30.54 -1.78
CA ALA A 113 28.02 31.55 -2.40
C ALA A 113 29.44 31.50 -1.86
N ASP A 114 29.62 31.16 -0.59
CA ASP A 114 30.92 31.12 0.06
C ASP A 114 31.68 29.83 -0.32
N GLN A 115 32.85 30.02 -0.95
CA GLN A 115 33.67 28.89 -1.38
C GLN A 115 34.17 28.04 -0.21
N GLU A 116 34.49 28.68 0.93
CA GLU A 116 34.96 27.92 2.11
C GLU A 116 33.86 27.03 2.65
N GLU A 117 32.63 27.54 2.73
CA GLU A 117 31.47 26.75 3.17
C GLU A 117 31.23 25.58 2.24
N LEU A 118 31.31 25.83 0.92
CA LEU A 118 31.10 24.78 -0.07
C LEU A 118 32.16 23.67 0.06
N GLU A 119 33.43 24.06 0.18
CA GLU A 119 34.50 23.07 0.31
C GLU A 119 34.40 22.28 1.62
N THR A 120 33.99 22.93 2.70
CA THR A 120 33.75 22.27 3.98
C THR A 120 32.65 21.21 3.85
N LEU A 121 31.58 21.58 3.18
CA LEU A 121 30.46 20.62 2.95
C LEU A 121 30.92 19.43 2.09
N LYS A 122 31.67 19.69 1.03
CA LYS A 122 32.19 18.64 0.17
C LYS A 122 33.06 17.64 0.95
N LYS A 123 33.97 18.15 1.77
CA LYS A 123 34.83 17.32 2.60
C LYS A 123 34.04 16.49 3.60
N LYS A 124 33.04 17.10 4.21
CA LYS A 124 32.15 16.40 5.14
C LYS A 124 31.44 15.23 4.46
N LEU A 125 30.93 15.44 3.25
CA LEU A 125 30.23 14.41 2.50
C LEU A 125 31.19 13.29 2.07
N GLN A 126 32.41 13.63 1.68
CA GLN A 126 33.42 12.63 1.32
C GLN A 126 33.77 11.77 2.52
N ARG A 127 33.90 12.34 3.71
CA ARG A 127 34.15 11.58 4.95
C ARG A 127 33.02 10.64 5.29
N LYS A 128 31.79 11.10 5.13
CA LYS A 128 30.61 10.25 5.36
C LYS A 128 30.61 9.03 4.43
N PHE A 129 30.94 9.23 3.17
CA PHE A 129 31.00 8.15 2.20
C PHE A 129 32.09 7.14 2.56
N ALA A 130 33.27 7.60 2.93
CA ALA A 130 34.38 6.73 3.35
C ALA A 130 34.00 5.92 4.59
N ALA A 131 33.34 6.56 5.57
CA ALA A 131 32.91 5.89 6.78
C ALA A 131 31.90 4.78 6.48
N LYS A 132 30.95 5.04 5.55
CA LYS A 132 29.97 4.02 5.13
C LYS A 132 30.65 2.83 4.46
N ARG A 133 31.65 3.06 3.62
CA ARG A 133 32.39 1.97 2.95
C ARG A 133 33.12 1.09 3.94
N SER A 134 33.71 1.67 4.97
CA SER A 134 34.47 0.91 5.95
C SER A 134 33.59 0.06 6.88
N ARG A 135 32.28 0.34 6.93
CA ARG A 135 31.33 -0.43 7.76
C ARG A 135 30.79 -1.69 7.06
N LYS A 136 31.06 -1.87 5.78
CA LYS A 136 30.60 -3.04 5.04
C LYS A 136 31.49 -4.24 5.22
#